data_b5da190ae982973514c873c378f2a56b
#
_entry.id   b5da190ae982973514c873c378f2a56b
#
_cell.length_a   1.000
_cell.length_b   1.000
_cell.length_c   1.000
_cell.angle_alpha   90.00
_cell.angle_beta   90.00
_cell.angle_gamma   90.00
#
_symmetry.space_group_name_H-M   'P 1'
#
loop_
_entity.id
_entity.type
_entity.pdbx_description
1 polymer ?
#
loop_
_entity_poly.entity_id
_entity_poly.type
_entity_poly.pdbx_seq_one_letter_code
_entity_poly.pdbx_strand_id
1 'polypeptide(L)'
;YLLLFGNCTFDNRMLTTEWKKQSPNDYLLAYERSSTENDSGSYGIGSLNDYVTDDYYALLDDGEGANITYEKIDLGIGRFLCTTEEEARVLVDKTVNYLINRTPGTWQNHMWAIGDVGDNNLHMQDAESVCQQVKTSANDAFMLRRIFPDAYEATYEAKGITFPEATSRIVRAMQTGALIFNYNGHGSPDRLSN
;
A
#
# COMPACT_ATOMS: atom_id res chain seq x y z
N TYR A 1 4.64 -15.11 12.58
CA TYR A 1 4.66 -14.43 11.28
C TYR A 1 4.40 -15.44 10.17
N LEU A 2 3.65 -15.03 9.15
CA LEU A 2 3.41 -15.80 7.93
C LEU A 2 3.99 -15.02 6.74
N LEU A 3 4.81 -15.69 5.93
CA LEU A 3 5.28 -15.16 4.66
C LEU A 3 4.67 -15.98 3.52
N LEU A 4 3.85 -15.34 2.70
CA LEU A 4 3.36 -15.90 1.45
C LEU A 4 4.41 -15.60 0.36
N PHE A 5 5.06 -16.64 -0.14
CA PHE A 5 6.16 -16.50 -1.09
C PHE A 5 5.68 -16.82 -2.51
N GLY A 6 5.23 -15.80 -3.22
CA GLY A 6 4.68 -15.89 -4.56
C GLY A 6 3.66 -14.80 -4.86
N ASN A 7 3.51 -14.48 -6.12
CA ASN A 7 2.49 -13.53 -6.58
C ASN A 7 1.07 -14.10 -6.41
N CYS A 8 0.08 -13.26 -6.50
CA CYS A 8 -1.33 -13.63 -6.48
C CYS A 8 -2.08 -12.94 -7.62
N THR A 9 -3.31 -13.35 -7.83
CA THR A 9 -4.24 -12.73 -8.78
C THR A 9 -5.63 -12.71 -8.16
N PHE A 10 -6.44 -11.72 -8.52
CA PHE A 10 -7.86 -11.70 -8.19
C PHE A 10 -8.64 -12.80 -8.93
N ASP A 11 -8.13 -13.28 -10.09
CA ASP A 11 -8.73 -14.36 -10.86
C ASP A 11 -8.02 -15.68 -10.57
N ASN A 12 -8.18 -16.19 -9.37
CA ASN A 12 -7.56 -17.45 -8.94
C ASN A 12 -7.89 -18.66 -9.84
N ARG A 13 -8.94 -18.58 -10.67
CA ARG A 13 -9.39 -19.62 -11.58
C ARG A 13 -8.97 -19.38 -13.02
N MET A 14 -8.31 -18.28 -13.32
CA MET A 14 -7.84 -17.87 -14.66
C MET A 14 -8.98 -17.86 -15.71
N LEU A 15 -10.14 -17.35 -15.35
CA LEU A 15 -11.34 -17.35 -16.19
C LEU A 15 -11.46 -16.12 -17.10
N THR A 16 -10.88 -14.99 -16.68
CA THR A 16 -10.97 -13.75 -17.45
C THR A 16 -10.10 -13.79 -18.69
N THR A 17 -10.41 -12.90 -19.64
CA THR A 17 -9.68 -12.86 -20.92
C THR A 17 -8.20 -12.58 -20.75
N GLU A 18 -7.84 -11.79 -19.74
CA GLU A 18 -6.46 -11.41 -19.45
C GLU A 18 -5.67 -12.57 -18.84
N TRP A 19 -6.29 -13.31 -17.93
CA TRP A 19 -5.63 -14.34 -17.13
C TRP A 19 -5.73 -15.75 -17.69
N LYS A 20 -6.72 -16.06 -18.52
CA LYS A 20 -6.95 -17.42 -19.05
C LYS A 20 -5.78 -18.06 -19.80
N LYS A 21 -4.74 -17.30 -20.12
CA LYS A 21 -3.49 -17.79 -20.75
C LYS A 21 -2.41 -18.10 -19.75
N GLN A 22 -2.62 -17.74 -18.49
CA GLN A 22 -1.68 -17.97 -17.40
C GLN A 22 -1.94 -19.34 -16.76
N SER A 23 -0.94 -19.86 -16.08
CA SER A 23 -1.09 -21.09 -15.30
C SER A 23 -1.48 -20.73 -13.86
N PRO A 24 -2.57 -21.30 -13.29
CA PRO A 24 -2.89 -21.07 -11.90
C PRO A 24 -1.82 -21.60 -10.94
N ASN A 25 -0.95 -22.51 -11.39
CA ASN A 25 0.13 -23.04 -10.57
C ASN A 25 1.28 -22.05 -10.35
N ASP A 26 1.32 -20.97 -11.12
CA ASP A 26 2.37 -19.95 -11.01
C ASP A 26 2.03 -18.88 -9.96
N TYR A 27 0.85 -18.98 -9.32
CA TYR A 27 0.32 -18.00 -8.38
C TYR A 27 -0.12 -18.68 -7.08
N LEU A 28 0.15 -18.04 -5.95
CA LEU A 28 -0.47 -18.40 -4.68
C LEU A 28 -1.89 -17.83 -4.62
N LEU A 29 -2.78 -18.55 -3.97
CA LEU A 29 -4.12 -18.04 -3.73
C LEU A 29 -4.08 -16.75 -2.93
N ALA A 30 -4.99 -15.84 -3.27
CA ALA A 30 -5.34 -14.69 -2.45
C ALA A 30 -6.82 -14.81 -2.07
N TYR A 31 -7.17 -14.30 -0.91
CA TYR A 31 -8.57 -14.16 -0.53
C TYR A 31 -9.16 -12.93 -1.23
N GLU A 32 -10.30 -13.11 -1.88
CA GLU A 32 -11.03 -12.03 -2.51
C GLU A 32 -12.27 -11.70 -1.68
N ARG A 33 -12.27 -10.52 -1.09
CA ARG A 33 -13.45 -10.00 -0.42
C ARG A 33 -14.44 -9.49 -1.46
N SER A 34 -15.69 -9.92 -1.35
CA SER A 34 -16.78 -9.40 -2.16
C SER A 34 -17.57 -8.34 -1.40
N SER A 35 -17.92 -7.24 -2.05
CA SER A 35 -18.77 -6.17 -1.52
C SER A 35 -20.18 -6.64 -1.14
N THR A 36 -20.59 -7.84 -1.55
CA THR A 36 -21.87 -8.43 -1.14
C THR A 36 -21.86 -8.98 0.27
N GLU A 37 -20.69 -9.10 0.90
CA GLU A 37 -20.57 -9.54 2.28
C GLU A 37 -20.73 -8.35 3.24
N ASN A 38 -21.97 -8.07 3.64
CA ASN A 38 -22.35 -7.11 4.71
C ASN A 38 -22.15 -5.60 4.45
N ASP A 39 -21.87 -5.17 3.23
CA ASP A 39 -21.95 -3.76 2.91
C ASP A 39 -23.39 -3.38 2.54
N SER A 40 -23.96 -2.43 3.28
CA SER A 40 -25.31 -1.87 3.03
C SER A 40 -25.40 -1.04 1.73
N GLY A 41 -24.36 -1.05 0.90
CA GLY A 41 -24.28 -0.38 -0.39
C GLY A 41 -24.44 -1.37 -1.53
N SER A 42 -25.40 -1.12 -2.39
CA SER A 42 -25.70 -1.92 -3.59
C SER A 42 -24.64 -1.73 -4.66
N TYR A 43 -23.49 -2.39 -4.50
CA TYR A 43 -22.46 -2.45 -5.52
C TYR A 43 -22.36 -3.88 -6.04
N GLY A 44 -22.43 -4.07 -7.34
CA GLY A 44 -22.29 -5.38 -7.98
C GLY A 44 -20.86 -5.90 -7.97
N ILE A 45 -20.67 -7.15 -8.38
CA ILE A 45 -19.34 -7.77 -8.56
C ILE A 45 -18.46 -6.86 -9.42
N GLY A 46 -17.23 -6.59 -8.94
CA GLY A 46 -16.31 -5.65 -9.57
C GLY A 46 -16.48 -4.21 -9.11
N SER A 47 -17.14 -3.99 -7.98
CA SER A 47 -17.23 -2.67 -7.36
C SER A 47 -15.88 -2.25 -6.76
N LEU A 48 -15.74 -0.94 -6.48
CA LEU A 48 -14.55 -0.39 -5.83
C LEU A 48 -14.29 -0.96 -4.42
N ASN A 49 -15.25 -1.69 -3.87
CA ASN A 49 -15.15 -2.33 -2.54
C ASN A 49 -14.69 -3.79 -2.61
N ASP A 50 -14.58 -4.37 -3.81
CA ASP A 50 -13.99 -5.69 -4.00
C ASP A 50 -12.46 -5.54 -4.01
N TYR A 51 -11.77 -6.32 -3.20
CA TYR A 51 -10.31 -6.31 -3.15
C TYR A 51 -9.74 -7.67 -2.73
N VAL A 52 -8.52 -7.91 -3.13
CA VAL A 52 -7.74 -9.04 -2.65
C VAL A 52 -6.98 -8.65 -1.40
N THR A 53 -6.95 -9.57 -0.42
CA THR A 53 -6.22 -9.36 0.83
C THR A 53 -5.59 -10.66 1.31
N ASP A 54 -4.50 -10.55 2.03
CA ASP A 54 -3.86 -11.66 2.70
C ASP A 54 -4.29 -11.78 4.17
N ASP A 55 -4.97 -10.79 4.72
CA ASP A 55 -5.39 -10.75 6.13
C ASP A 55 -6.20 -11.98 6.54
N TYR A 56 -7.02 -12.51 5.62
CA TYR A 56 -7.79 -13.74 5.86
C TYR A 56 -6.95 -14.91 6.36
N TYR A 57 -5.71 -15.04 5.88
CA TYR A 57 -4.81 -16.13 6.29
C TYR A 57 -4.20 -15.93 7.68
N ALA A 58 -4.43 -14.79 8.27
CA ALA A 58 -3.95 -14.41 9.59
C ALA A 58 -5.07 -14.34 10.65
N LEU A 59 -6.30 -14.70 10.29
CA LEU A 59 -7.44 -14.85 11.16
C LEU A 59 -7.47 -16.32 11.61
N LEU A 60 -7.18 -16.60 12.86
CA LEU A 60 -6.99 -17.95 13.36
C LEU A 60 -7.99 -18.39 14.42
N ASP A 61 -8.81 -17.47 14.92
CA ASP A 61 -9.81 -17.75 15.94
C ASP A 61 -11.07 -18.38 15.32
N ASP A 62 -11.74 -19.23 16.08
CA ASP A 62 -12.98 -19.89 15.64
C ASP A 62 -14.07 -18.86 15.35
N GLY A 63 -14.60 -18.88 14.14
CA GLY A 63 -15.72 -18.04 13.71
C GLY A 63 -15.32 -16.73 13.06
N GLU A 64 -14.01 -16.49 12.86
CA GLU A 64 -13.49 -15.38 12.08
C GLU A 64 -13.57 -15.64 10.56
N GLY A 65 -13.32 -14.58 9.78
CA GLY A 65 -13.32 -14.60 8.32
C GLY A 65 -14.63 -14.18 7.67
N ALA A 66 -15.69 -13.96 8.45
CA ALA A 66 -16.96 -13.48 7.94
C ALA A 66 -16.97 -11.98 7.68
N ASN A 67 -16.17 -11.22 8.38
CA ASN A 67 -16.09 -9.76 8.24
C ASN A 67 -14.67 -9.22 8.46
N ILE A 68 -13.77 -9.58 7.59
CA ILE A 68 -12.33 -9.26 7.65
C ILE A 68 -12.02 -7.77 7.82
N THR A 69 -12.95 -6.88 7.47
CA THR A 69 -12.77 -5.43 7.63
C THR A 69 -12.68 -5.00 9.10
N TYR A 70 -13.34 -5.73 9.99
CA TYR A 70 -13.44 -5.39 11.41
C TYR A 70 -12.72 -6.38 12.33
N GLU A 71 -12.29 -7.51 11.78
CA GLU A 71 -11.57 -8.55 12.52
C GLU A 71 -10.08 -8.18 12.63
N LYS A 72 -9.44 -8.65 13.69
CA LYS A 72 -8.03 -8.36 13.96
C LYS A 72 -7.20 -9.58 13.63
N ILE A 73 -6.16 -9.39 12.85
CA ILE A 73 -5.21 -10.45 12.53
C ILE A 73 -4.43 -10.89 13.77
N ASP A 74 -4.23 -12.20 13.95
CA ASP A 74 -3.55 -12.81 15.09
C ASP A 74 -2.03 -12.84 14.91
N LEU A 75 -1.57 -12.72 13.68
CA LEU A 75 -0.15 -12.73 13.38
C LEU A 75 0.20 -11.75 12.26
N GLY A 76 1.43 -11.29 12.25
CA GLY A 76 1.94 -10.48 11.14
C GLY A 76 2.05 -11.32 9.88
N ILE A 77 1.50 -10.83 8.79
CA ILE A 77 1.52 -11.48 7.48
C ILE A 77 2.15 -10.55 6.44
N GLY A 78 2.80 -11.14 5.46
CA GLY A 78 3.32 -10.42 4.30
C GLY A 78 3.49 -11.33 3.10
N ARG A 79 3.57 -10.73 1.93
CA ARG A 79 3.73 -11.47 0.67
C ARG A 79 4.94 -10.95 -0.11
N PHE A 80 5.74 -11.88 -0.62
CA PHE A 80 6.73 -11.58 -1.64
C PHE A 80 6.09 -11.78 -3.01
N LEU A 81 5.83 -10.68 -3.70
CA LEU A 81 5.22 -10.66 -5.02
C LEU A 81 6.27 -11.04 -6.08
N CYS A 82 6.44 -12.32 -6.34
CA CYS A 82 7.37 -12.81 -7.34
C CYS A 82 6.76 -13.98 -8.12
N THR A 83 7.11 -14.06 -9.39
CA THR A 83 6.76 -15.16 -10.30
C THR A 83 8.00 -15.85 -10.87
N THR A 84 9.18 -15.25 -10.69
CA THR A 84 10.45 -15.78 -11.17
C THR A 84 11.45 -15.93 -10.03
N GLU A 85 12.43 -16.80 -10.21
CA GLU A 85 13.53 -16.98 -9.27
C GLU A 85 14.36 -15.69 -9.10
N GLU A 86 14.52 -14.90 -10.15
CA GLU A 86 15.25 -13.64 -10.09
C GLU A 86 14.55 -12.62 -9.22
N GLU A 87 13.23 -12.43 -9.39
CA GLU A 87 12.42 -11.57 -8.53
C GLU A 87 12.46 -12.04 -7.07
N ALA A 88 12.32 -13.35 -6.85
CA ALA A 88 12.41 -13.94 -5.53
C ALA A 88 13.76 -13.61 -4.86
N ARG A 89 14.86 -13.76 -5.59
CA ARG A 89 16.22 -13.45 -5.11
C ARG A 89 16.37 -11.99 -4.72
N VAL A 90 15.87 -11.07 -5.56
CA VAL A 90 15.89 -9.62 -5.28
C VAL A 90 15.13 -9.29 -3.98
N LEU A 91 13.95 -9.89 -3.78
CA LEU A 91 13.14 -9.66 -2.57
C LEU A 91 13.82 -10.21 -1.31
N VAL A 92 14.39 -11.41 -1.39
CA VAL A 92 15.16 -12.00 -0.28
C VAL A 92 16.39 -11.15 0.03
N ASP A 93 17.18 -10.78 -0.97
CA ASP A 93 18.40 -9.99 -0.78
C ASP A 93 18.09 -8.61 -0.17
N LYS A 94 17.03 -7.94 -0.65
CA LYS A 94 16.56 -6.68 -0.09
C LYS A 94 16.21 -6.85 1.40
N THR A 95 15.45 -7.87 1.73
CA THR A 95 15.00 -8.12 3.09
C THR A 95 16.17 -8.46 4.02
N VAL A 96 17.07 -9.35 3.60
CA VAL A 96 18.27 -9.71 4.36
C VAL A 96 19.16 -8.49 4.57
N ASN A 97 19.42 -7.71 3.52
CA ASN A 97 20.24 -6.49 3.61
C ASN A 97 19.65 -5.47 4.59
N TYR A 98 18.32 -5.34 4.63
CA TYR A 98 17.63 -4.50 5.60
C TYR A 98 17.81 -5.04 7.03
N LEU A 99 17.56 -6.34 7.25
CA LEU A 99 17.63 -6.96 8.58
C LEU A 99 19.03 -6.89 9.19
N ILE A 100 20.08 -7.09 8.39
CA ILE A 100 21.47 -6.97 8.89
C ILE A 100 21.99 -5.53 8.90
N ASN A 101 21.10 -4.55 8.59
CA ASN A 101 21.43 -3.12 8.53
C ASN A 101 22.70 -2.81 7.70
N ARG A 102 22.79 -3.41 6.50
CA ARG A 102 23.98 -3.31 5.64
C ARG A 102 24.30 -1.87 5.25
N THR A 103 23.28 -1.03 5.11
CA THR A 103 23.41 0.38 4.70
C THR A 103 22.78 1.31 5.73
N PRO A 104 23.37 1.43 6.94
CA PRO A 104 22.84 2.33 7.95
C PRO A 104 22.93 3.78 7.49
N GLY A 105 21.99 4.61 7.92
CA GLY A 105 22.00 6.01 7.55
C GLY A 105 20.87 6.80 8.19
N THR A 106 20.89 8.10 7.97
CA THR A 106 19.87 9.03 8.50
C THR A 106 18.46 8.73 7.98
N TRP A 107 18.35 8.02 6.85
CA TRP A 107 17.06 7.59 6.30
C TRP A 107 16.24 6.77 7.29
N GLN A 108 16.88 6.07 8.23
CA GLN A 108 16.21 5.25 9.25
C GLN A 108 15.40 6.06 10.25
N ASN A 109 15.64 7.37 10.34
CA ASN A 109 14.88 8.28 11.20
C ASN A 109 13.91 9.18 10.41
N HIS A 110 13.84 9.04 9.09
CA HIS A 110 12.96 9.85 8.27
C HIS A 110 11.62 9.17 8.06
N MET A 111 10.56 9.92 8.24
CA MET A 111 9.22 9.60 7.79
C MET A 111 8.71 10.72 6.90
N TRP A 112 8.24 10.35 5.71
CA TRP A 112 7.56 11.25 4.80
C TRP A 112 6.07 10.98 4.81
N ALA A 113 5.28 12.01 5.04
CA ALA A 113 3.83 11.98 4.92
C ALA A 113 3.43 12.79 3.69
N ILE A 114 2.69 12.16 2.81
CA ILE A 114 2.23 12.71 1.54
C ILE A 114 0.70 12.65 1.56
N GLY A 115 0.03 13.77 1.42
CA GLY A 115 -1.43 13.85 1.33
C GLY A 115 -1.82 14.37 -0.04
N ASP A 116 -2.77 13.73 -0.69
CA ASP A 116 -3.30 14.17 -1.98
C ASP A 116 -4.23 15.39 -1.84
N VAL A 117 -4.47 16.07 -2.94
CA VAL A 117 -5.46 17.16 -3.02
C VAL A 117 -6.86 16.60 -3.27
N GLY A 118 -7.86 17.45 -3.08
CA GLY A 118 -9.26 17.09 -3.25
C GLY A 118 -9.91 16.63 -1.96
N ASP A 119 -11.12 16.10 -2.06
CA ASP A 119 -11.95 15.57 -0.97
C ASP A 119 -12.00 16.46 0.28
N ASN A 120 -12.11 17.78 0.06
CA ASN A 120 -12.09 18.80 1.13
C ASN A 120 -10.83 18.72 2.02
N ASN A 121 -9.69 18.41 1.43
CA ASN A 121 -8.39 18.24 2.11
C ASN A 121 -8.32 17.06 3.10
N LEU A 122 -9.23 16.09 2.98
CA LEU A 122 -9.28 14.93 3.86
C LEU A 122 -7.93 14.21 3.92
N HIS A 123 -7.34 13.92 2.76
CA HIS A 123 -6.10 13.17 2.68
C HIS A 123 -4.91 13.87 3.35
N MET A 124 -4.82 15.20 3.23
CA MET A 124 -3.78 15.95 3.93
C MET A 124 -4.02 15.99 5.44
N GLN A 125 -5.28 16.07 5.88
CA GLN A 125 -5.65 16.00 7.30
C GLN A 125 -5.31 14.63 7.89
N ASP A 126 -5.60 13.54 7.17
CA ASP A 126 -5.27 12.18 7.58
C ASP A 126 -3.76 11.98 7.66
N ALA A 127 -3.00 12.42 6.66
CA ALA A 127 -1.54 12.37 6.66
C ALA A 127 -0.94 13.17 7.82
N GLU A 128 -1.49 14.35 8.14
CA GLU A 128 -1.08 15.13 9.32
C GLU A 128 -1.44 14.41 10.62
N SER A 129 -2.62 13.82 10.73
CA SER A 129 -3.02 13.04 11.89
C SER A 129 -2.06 11.90 12.18
N VAL A 130 -1.64 11.16 11.15
CA VAL A 130 -0.60 10.12 11.27
C VAL A 130 0.71 10.70 11.78
N CYS A 131 1.15 11.86 11.26
CA CYS A 131 2.34 12.53 11.75
C CYS A 131 2.26 12.87 13.25
N GLN A 132 1.12 13.39 13.71
CA GLN A 132 0.93 13.73 15.12
C GLN A 132 0.92 12.49 16.02
N GLN A 133 0.31 11.41 15.57
CA GLN A 133 0.33 10.14 16.30
C GLN A 133 1.75 9.57 16.41
N VAL A 134 2.50 9.56 15.31
CA VAL A 134 3.89 9.09 15.31
C VAL A 134 4.77 9.96 16.19
N LYS A 135 4.62 11.29 16.13
CA LYS A 135 5.33 12.22 17.00
C LYS A 135 5.13 11.90 18.48
N THR A 136 3.88 11.70 18.87
CA THR A 136 3.52 11.39 20.26
C THR A 136 3.98 9.98 20.68
N SER A 137 3.73 8.97 19.85
CA SER A 137 4.01 7.58 20.18
C SER A 137 5.48 7.24 20.14
N ALA A 138 6.26 7.86 19.25
CA ALA A 138 7.68 7.63 19.08
C ALA A 138 8.56 8.63 19.84
N ASN A 139 7.97 9.50 20.66
CA ASN A 139 8.67 10.48 21.49
C ASN A 139 9.69 11.32 20.70
N ASP A 140 9.26 11.89 19.57
CA ASP A 140 10.07 12.70 18.65
C ASP A 140 11.31 11.98 18.04
N ALA A 141 11.30 10.65 18.01
CA ALA A 141 12.40 9.87 17.43
C ALA A 141 12.54 10.02 15.90
N PHE A 142 11.47 10.44 15.22
CA PHE A 142 11.43 10.60 13.77
C PHE A 142 11.51 12.03 13.31
N MET A 143 12.24 12.25 12.22
CA MET A 143 12.16 13.47 11.42
C MET A 143 10.96 13.39 10.49
N LEU A 144 9.85 13.99 10.92
CA LEU A 144 8.59 14.01 10.18
C LEU A 144 8.63 15.09 9.11
N ARG A 145 8.50 14.71 7.86
CA ARG A 145 8.48 15.58 6.70
C ARG A 145 7.16 15.44 5.97
N ARG A 146 6.67 16.54 5.42
CA ARG A 146 5.36 16.62 4.77
C ARG A 146 5.52 17.10 3.34
N ILE A 147 4.77 16.50 2.44
CA ILE A 147 4.59 16.98 1.08
C ILE A 147 3.09 17.05 0.84
N PHE A 148 2.54 18.23 1.01
CA PHE A 148 1.13 18.53 0.77
C PHE A 148 1.08 19.45 -0.46
N PRO A 149 0.40 19.04 -1.55
CA PRO A 149 0.44 19.75 -2.83
C PRO A 149 -0.06 21.18 -2.75
N ASP A 150 -0.97 21.52 -1.84
CA ASP A 150 -1.50 22.87 -1.62
C ASP A 150 -0.43 23.89 -1.18
N ALA A 151 0.74 23.42 -0.72
CA ALA A 151 1.89 24.27 -0.42
C ALA A 151 2.72 24.64 -1.66
N TYR A 152 2.37 24.14 -2.85
CA TYR A 152 3.12 24.31 -4.09
C TYR A 152 2.26 24.95 -5.17
N GLU A 153 2.92 25.56 -6.17
CA GLU A 153 2.24 26.15 -7.29
C GLU A 153 1.56 25.07 -8.15
N ALA A 154 0.28 25.30 -8.43
CA ALA A 154 -0.51 24.44 -9.28
C ALA A 154 -0.33 24.78 -10.76
N THR A 155 -0.18 23.79 -11.61
CA THR A 155 -0.23 23.95 -13.08
C THR A 155 -1.56 23.39 -13.58
N TYR A 156 -2.25 24.17 -14.37
CA TYR A 156 -3.56 23.82 -14.94
C TYR A 156 -3.36 23.34 -16.37
N GLU A 157 -3.67 22.07 -16.62
CA GLU A 157 -3.55 21.43 -17.91
C GLU A 157 -4.91 20.89 -18.38
N ALA A 158 -5.01 20.53 -19.66
CA ALA A 158 -6.23 19.96 -20.22
C ALA A 158 -6.65 18.63 -19.54
N LYS A 159 -5.73 17.95 -18.92
CA LYS A 159 -5.95 16.67 -18.22
C LYS A 159 -6.21 16.83 -16.71
N GLY A 160 -6.13 18.02 -16.18
CA GLY A 160 -6.32 18.29 -14.75
C GLY A 160 -5.31 19.25 -14.16
N ILE A 161 -5.28 19.29 -12.84
CA ILE A 161 -4.35 20.11 -12.06
C ILE A 161 -3.15 19.26 -11.67
N THR A 162 -1.94 19.75 -11.86
CA THR A 162 -0.70 19.09 -11.47
C THR A 162 0.13 19.99 -10.55
N PHE A 163 1.00 19.37 -9.76
CA PHE A 163 1.91 20.06 -8.83
C PHE A 163 3.35 19.59 -9.09
N PRO A 164 4.02 20.12 -10.14
CA PRO A 164 5.33 19.61 -10.59
C PRO A 164 6.41 19.67 -9.52
N GLU A 165 6.39 20.73 -8.67
CA GLU A 165 7.35 20.83 -7.57
C GLU A 165 7.09 19.75 -6.49
N ALA A 166 5.83 19.48 -6.12
CA ALA A 166 5.48 18.43 -5.19
C ALA A 166 5.96 17.06 -5.71
N THR A 167 5.70 16.76 -6.99
CA THR A 167 6.17 15.54 -7.66
C THR A 167 7.71 15.42 -7.58
N SER A 168 8.42 16.49 -7.89
CA SER A 168 9.88 16.50 -7.84
C SER A 168 10.41 16.25 -6.43
N ARG A 169 9.72 16.77 -5.40
CA ARG A 169 10.06 16.55 -3.99
C ARG A 169 9.79 15.12 -3.56
N ILE A 170 8.69 14.49 -4.01
CA ILE A 170 8.40 13.09 -3.76
C ILE A 170 9.50 12.20 -4.34
N VAL A 171 9.86 12.41 -5.61
CA VAL A 171 10.94 11.65 -6.26
C VAL A 171 12.27 11.82 -5.51
N ARG A 172 12.61 13.05 -5.14
CA ARG A 172 13.83 13.33 -4.36
C ARG A 172 13.79 12.68 -2.97
N ALA A 173 12.63 12.67 -2.31
CA ALA A 173 12.46 12.02 -1.02
C ALA A 173 12.71 10.50 -1.13
N MET A 174 12.19 9.85 -2.18
CA MET A 174 12.45 8.43 -2.47
C MET A 174 13.94 8.16 -2.74
N GLN A 175 14.61 9.05 -3.49
CA GLN A 175 16.05 8.92 -3.75
C GLN A 175 16.91 9.11 -2.48
N THR A 176 16.49 10.00 -1.58
CA THR A 176 17.18 10.24 -0.31
C THR A 176 16.96 9.08 0.67
N GLY A 177 15.83 8.43 0.57
CA GLY A 177 15.40 7.34 1.43
C GLY A 177 14.68 7.79 2.69
N ALA A 178 13.88 6.89 3.22
CA ALA A 178 13.20 7.01 4.50
C ALA A 178 12.88 5.63 5.06
N LEU A 179 12.63 5.55 6.36
CA LEU A 179 12.11 4.35 6.96
C LEU A 179 10.64 4.13 6.59
N ILE A 180 9.88 5.24 6.53
CA ILE A 180 8.44 5.22 6.27
C ILE A 180 8.10 6.26 5.21
N PHE A 181 7.39 5.81 4.17
CA PHE A 181 6.62 6.66 3.26
C PHE A 181 5.14 6.38 3.49
N ASN A 182 4.41 7.36 4.01
CA ASN A 182 2.97 7.29 4.20
C ASN A 182 2.29 8.16 3.14
N TYR A 183 1.47 7.57 2.31
CA TYR A 183 0.65 8.26 1.32
C TYR A 183 -0.83 8.08 1.66
N ASN A 184 -1.54 9.20 1.73
CA ASN A 184 -2.99 9.25 1.85
C ASN A 184 -3.53 9.94 0.60
N GLY A 185 -4.36 9.25 -0.17
CA GLY A 185 -4.90 9.80 -1.41
C GLY A 185 -5.38 8.74 -2.37
N HIS A 186 -5.86 9.20 -3.51
CA HIS A 186 -6.26 8.35 -4.61
C HIS A 186 -5.05 7.81 -5.38
N GLY A 187 -5.28 6.77 -6.15
CA GLY A 187 -4.28 6.19 -7.03
C GLY A 187 -4.90 5.44 -8.20
N SER A 188 -4.07 5.13 -9.16
CA SER A 188 -4.39 4.26 -10.28
C SER A 188 -3.30 3.19 -10.43
N PRO A 189 -3.46 2.21 -11.33
CA PRO A 189 -2.48 1.14 -11.48
C PRO A 189 -1.04 1.61 -11.78
N ASP A 190 -0.87 2.81 -12.30
CA ASP A 190 0.41 3.35 -12.78
C ASP A 190 0.86 4.64 -12.08
N ARG A 191 0.07 5.19 -11.14
CA ARG A 191 0.40 6.46 -10.49
C ARG A 191 -0.25 6.63 -9.12
N LEU A 192 0.35 7.49 -8.30
CA LEU A 192 -0.25 8.09 -7.11
C LEU A 192 -0.85 9.44 -7.51
N SER A 193 -2.08 9.69 -7.10
CA SER A 193 -2.85 10.87 -7.50
C SER A 193 -3.26 10.90 -8.99
N ASN A 194 -4.00 11.90 -9.37
CA ASN A 194 -4.49 12.11 -10.75
C ASN A 194 -3.51 12.92 -11.61
#